data_34461364ea80369c159c0054a564c71f
#
_entry.id   34461364ea80369c159c0054a564c71f
#
_cell.length_a   1.000
_cell.length_b   1.000
_cell.length_c   1.000
_cell.angle_alpha   90.00
_cell.angle_beta   90.00
_cell.angle_gamma   90.00
#
_symmetry.space_group_name_H-M   'P 1'
#
loop_
_entity.id
_entity.type
_entity.pdbx_description
1 polymer ?
#
loop_
_entity_poly.entity_id
_entity_poly.type
_entity_poly.pdbx_seq_one_letter_code
_entity_poly.pdbx_strand_id
1 'polypeptide(L)'
;MAFESLSERLQNALKMFRGSGKLTEEDLKAPLREVRMALLEADVNFKVVKDFVSRVKERALGSEVSEGLNPHQQIIKIVNEELIELLGGTQSKLAVAPKPPTIIMLVGLQGAGKTTTAGKLANYLKRKKKRPLLVAEIGRAHV
;
A
#
# COMPACT_ATOMS: atom_id res chain seq x y z
N MET A 1 -14.98 7.14 2.74
CA MET A 1 -14.01 6.61 3.71
C MET A 1 -12.60 6.89 3.24
N ALA A 2 -11.57 6.91 4.14
CA ALA A 2 -10.25 7.48 3.81
C ALA A 2 -9.54 6.84 2.58
N PHE A 3 -9.72 5.54 2.37
CA PHE A 3 -9.08 4.85 1.23
C PHE A 3 -9.75 5.08 -0.13
N GLU A 4 -11.04 5.37 -0.17
CA GLU A 4 -11.74 5.72 -1.41
C GLU A 4 -11.22 7.05 -1.95
N SER A 5 -11.04 8.05 -1.07
CA SER A 5 -10.50 9.36 -1.46
C SER A 5 -9.04 9.26 -1.95
N LEU A 6 -8.18 8.44 -1.31
CA LEU A 6 -6.80 8.22 -1.75
C LEU A 6 -6.76 7.52 -3.12
N SER A 7 -7.57 6.46 -3.30
CA SER A 7 -7.65 5.74 -4.57
C SER A 7 -8.09 6.64 -5.73
N GLU A 8 -9.14 7.45 -5.51
CA GLU A 8 -9.62 8.40 -6.51
C GLU A 8 -8.58 9.46 -6.86
N ARG A 9 -7.89 10.01 -5.86
CA ARG A 9 -6.83 11.01 -6.06
C ARG A 9 -5.65 10.45 -6.82
N LEU A 10 -5.19 9.24 -6.46
CA LEU A 10 -4.13 8.55 -7.19
C LEU A 10 -4.54 8.28 -8.64
N GLN A 11 -5.78 7.81 -8.87
CA GLN A 11 -6.28 7.59 -10.23
C GLN A 11 -6.35 8.89 -11.03
N ASN A 12 -6.78 10.00 -10.41
CA ASN A 12 -6.84 11.30 -11.08
C ASN A 12 -5.44 11.84 -11.38
N ALA A 13 -4.48 11.71 -10.46
CA ALA A 13 -3.09 12.05 -10.69
C ALA A 13 -2.50 11.23 -11.86
N LEU A 14 -2.78 9.93 -11.89
CA LEU A 14 -2.33 9.05 -12.96
C LEU A 14 -2.94 9.39 -14.32
N LYS A 15 -4.20 9.88 -14.39
CA LYS A 15 -4.83 10.36 -15.63
C LYS A 15 -4.17 11.63 -16.21
N MET A 16 -3.42 12.38 -15.38
CA MET A 16 -2.70 13.58 -15.83
C MET A 16 -1.47 13.24 -16.68
N PHE A 17 -0.97 12.01 -16.59
CA PHE A 17 0.12 11.56 -17.45
C PHE A 17 -0.37 11.43 -18.89
N ARG A 18 -0.29 12.53 -19.64
CA ARG A 18 -0.63 12.59 -21.07
C ARG A 18 0.66 12.83 -21.85
N GLY A 19 1.06 11.88 -22.66
CA GLY A 19 2.23 12.02 -23.51
C GLY A 19 2.25 10.93 -24.58
N SER A 20 2.61 11.32 -25.81
CA SER A 20 2.98 10.41 -26.88
C SER A 20 4.49 10.54 -27.07
N GLY A 21 5.25 9.51 -26.75
CA GLY A 21 6.70 9.50 -26.90
C GLY A 21 7.49 9.34 -25.62
N LYS A 22 8.75 9.78 -25.60
CA LYS A 22 9.65 9.67 -24.44
C LYS A 22 9.23 10.66 -23.34
N LEU A 23 9.09 10.16 -22.13
CA LEU A 23 8.72 10.99 -20.97
C LEU A 23 9.85 11.96 -20.60
N THR A 24 9.47 13.22 -20.42
CA THR A 24 10.37 14.27 -19.93
C THR A 24 10.17 14.54 -18.43
N GLU A 25 11.13 15.21 -17.81
CA GLU A 25 10.97 15.64 -16.41
C GLU A 25 9.77 16.55 -16.20
N GLU A 26 9.43 17.37 -17.17
CA GLU A 26 8.29 18.28 -17.12
C GLU A 26 6.96 17.54 -17.13
N ASP A 27 6.85 16.47 -17.94
CA ASP A 27 5.67 15.62 -18.01
C ASP A 27 5.37 14.92 -16.68
N LEU A 28 6.41 14.65 -15.89
CA LEU A 28 6.30 13.98 -14.59
C LEU A 28 6.00 14.94 -13.42
N LYS A 29 6.35 16.22 -13.55
CA LYS A 29 6.33 17.18 -12.44
C LYS A 29 4.94 17.37 -11.82
N ALA A 30 3.94 17.66 -12.63
CA ALA A 30 2.58 17.91 -12.15
C ALA A 30 1.92 16.63 -11.60
N PRO A 31 1.90 15.48 -12.30
CA PRO A 31 1.30 14.26 -11.78
C PRO A 31 1.97 13.72 -10.52
N LEU A 32 3.31 13.76 -10.43
CA LEU A 32 4.03 13.32 -9.23
C LEU A 32 3.80 14.24 -8.02
N ARG A 33 3.55 15.54 -8.27
CA ARG A 33 3.12 16.47 -7.23
C ARG A 33 1.76 16.05 -6.65
N GLU A 34 0.80 15.71 -7.49
CA GLU A 34 -0.53 15.26 -7.06
C GLU A 34 -0.46 13.92 -6.30
N VAL A 35 0.34 12.97 -6.79
CA VAL A 35 0.61 11.72 -6.07
C VAL A 35 1.19 11.99 -4.68
N ARG A 36 2.18 12.91 -4.59
CA ARG A 36 2.78 13.32 -3.32
C ARG A 36 1.74 13.90 -2.37
N MET A 37 0.90 14.82 -2.87
CA MET A 37 -0.14 15.46 -2.05
C MET A 37 -1.18 14.44 -1.56
N ALA A 38 -1.62 13.54 -2.42
CA ALA A 38 -2.56 12.49 -2.06
C ALA A 38 -2.04 11.58 -0.94
N LEU A 39 -0.76 11.20 -0.99
CA LEU A 39 -0.12 10.37 0.04
C LEU A 39 0.06 11.13 1.36
N LEU A 40 0.45 12.41 1.32
CA LEU A 40 0.58 13.24 2.53
C LEU A 40 -0.76 13.50 3.21
N GLU A 41 -1.83 13.72 2.46
CA GLU A 41 -3.19 13.87 3.00
C GLU A 41 -3.75 12.56 3.58
N ALA A 42 -3.22 11.41 3.14
CA ALA A 42 -3.48 10.11 3.73
C ALA A 42 -2.57 9.77 4.93
N ASP A 43 -1.94 10.79 5.53
CA ASP A 43 -1.05 10.67 6.69
C ASP A 43 0.18 9.77 6.48
N VAL A 44 0.61 9.57 5.23
CA VAL A 44 1.85 8.84 4.96
C VAL A 44 3.05 9.70 5.36
N ASN A 45 4.01 9.09 6.03
CA ASN A 45 5.21 9.78 6.51
C ASN A 45 5.95 10.51 5.37
N PHE A 46 6.30 11.77 5.59
CA PHE A 46 6.94 12.65 4.60
C PHE A 46 8.20 12.04 3.95
N LYS A 47 9.06 11.40 4.74
CA LYS A 47 10.28 10.77 4.21
C LYS A 47 9.94 9.62 3.26
N VAL A 48 8.97 8.79 3.64
CA VAL A 48 8.48 7.69 2.81
C VAL A 48 7.92 8.20 1.48
N VAL A 49 7.10 9.25 1.53
CA VAL A 49 6.52 9.89 0.33
C VAL A 49 7.61 10.46 -0.57
N LYS A 50 8.61 11.14 0.02
CA LYS A 50 9.74 11.70 -0.73
C LYS A 50 10.53 10.62 -1.46
N ASP A 51 10.88 9.56 -0.76
CA ASP A 51 11.66 8.45 -1.29
C ASP A 51 10.87 7.70 -2.39
N PHE A 52 9.57 7.50 -2.19
CA PHE A 52 8.67 6.90 -3.18
C PHE A 52 8.62 7.73 -4.47
N VAL A 53 8.34 9.03 -4.38
CA VAL A 53 8.24 9.92 -5.54
C VAL A 53 9.57 9.99 -6.29
N SER A 54 10.71 10.00 -5.57
CA SER A 54 12.05 9.98 -6.19
C SER A 54 12.27 8.71 -7.02
N ARG A 55 11.97 7.53 -6.46
CA ARG A 55 12.09 6.25 -7.15
C ARG A 55 11.20 6.16 -8.38
N VAL A 56 9.94 6.58 -8.26
CA VAL A 56 9.02 6.62 -9.42
C VAL A 56 9.59 7.52 -10.52
N LYS A 57 10.09 8.72 -10.17
CA LYS A 57 10.69 9.65 -11.11
C LYS A 57 11.91 9.03 -11.82
N GLU A 58 12.84 8.50 -11.06
CA GLU A 58 14.06 7.88 -11.58
C GLU A 58 13.75 6.72 -12.53
N ARG A 59 12.84 5.84 -12.15
CA ARG A 59 12.42 4.72 -12.98
C ARG A 59 11.68 5.17 -14.24
N ALA A 60 10.82 6.19 -14.14
CA ALA A 60 10.08 6.71 -15.29
C ALA A 60 10.98 7.37 -16.32
N LEU A 61 12.02 8.09 -15.88
CA LEU A 61 13.00 8.73 -16.78
C LEU A 61 14.01 7.73 -17.35
N GLY A 62 14.39 6.70 -16.60
CA GLY A 62 15.34 5.68 -17.01
C GLY A 62 14.74 4.53 -17.80
N SER A 63 13.40 4.40 -17.84
CA SER A 63 12.76 3.30 -18.56
C SER A 63 12.63 3.61 -20.03
N GLU A 64 13.19 2.74 -20.87
CA GLU A 64 12.71 2.60 -22.23
C GLU A 64 11.26 2.09 -22.16
N VAL A 65 10.36 2.73 -22.94
CA VAL A 65 8.96 2.30 -22.98
C VAL A 65 8.93 0.84 -23.42
N SER A 66 8.43 -0.04 -22.54
CA SER A 66 8.32 -1.47 -22.88
C SER A 66 7.51 -1.65 -24.15
N GLU A 67 7.96 -2.54 -25.03
CA GLU A 67 7.24 -2.86 -26.26
C GLU A 67 5.75 -3.14 -25.98
N GLY A 68 4.87 -2.40 -26.68
CA GLY A 68 3.41 -2.55 -26.54
C GLY A 68 2.74 -1.70 -25.43
N LEU A 69 3.49 -0.94 -24.63
CA LEU A 69 2.92 0.00 -23.67
C LEU A 69 3.10 1.43 -24.16
N ASN A 70 2.08 2.26 -23.95
CA ASN A 70 2.25 3.70 -24.11
C ASN A 70 2.89 4.29 -22.82
N PRO A 71 3.48 5.51 -22.89
CA PRO A 71 4.16 6.14 -21.74
C PRO A 71 3.28 6.25 -20.49
N HIS A 72 1.98 6.50 -20.65
CA HIS A 72 1.01 6.56 -19.57
C HIS A 72 0.86 5.20 -18.85
N GLN A 73 0.72 4.12 -19.61
CA GLN A 73 0.63 2.77 -19.05
C GLN A 73 1.92 2.36 -18.33
N GLN A 74 3.06 2.77 -18.87
CA GLN A 74 4.36 2.52 -18.24
C GLN A 74 4.48 3.18 -16.86
N ILE A 75 4.04 4.44 -16.72
CA ILE A 75 4.06 5.12 -15.42
C ILE A 75 3.12 4.43 -14.43
N ILE A 76 1.90 4.08 -14.85
CA ILE A 76 0.96 3.35 -13.99
C ILE A 76 1.59 2.06 -13.49
N LYS A 77 2.27 1.31 -14.37
CA LYS A 77 2.99 0.09 -14.01
C LYS A 77 4.08 0.37 -12.98
N ILE A 78 4.93 1.39 -13.20
CA ILE A 78 6.00 1.77 -12.28
C ILE A 78 5.44 2.16 -10.91
N VAL A 79 4.40 3.02 -10.86
CA VAL A 79 3.75 3.42 -9.61
C VAL A 79 3.18 2.21 -8.87
N ASN A 80 2.54 1.29 -9.58
CA ASN A 80 1.98 0.08 -8.98
C ASN A 80 3.09 -0.83 -8.40
N GLU A 81 4.18 -1.02 -9.12
CA GLU A 81 5.32 -1.81 -8.65
C GLU A 81 5.99 -1.18 -7.43
N GLU A 82 6.20 0.14 -7.43
CA GLU A 82 6.76 0.86 -6.29
C GLU A 82 5.84 0.82 -5.05
N LEU A 83 4.51 0.88 -5.25
CA LEU A 83 3.54 0.71 -4.15
C LEU A 83 3.60 -0.72 -3.58
N ILE A 84 3.69 -1.73 -4.43
CA ILE A 84 3.82 -3.13 -3.98
C ILE A 84 5.10 -3.30 -3.16
N GLU A 85 6.22 -2.75 -3.62
CA GLU A 85 7.50 -2.80 -2.91
C GLU A 85 7.44 -2.05 -1.58
N LEU A 86 6.85 -0.84 -1.57
CA LEU A 86 6.64 -0.04 -0.37
C LEU A 86 5.80 -0.77 0.70
N LEU A 87 4.80 -1.53 0.26
CA LEU A 87 3.92 -2.32 1.13
C LEU A 87 4.52 -3.67 1.56
N GLY A 88 5.77 -3.95 1.19
CA GLY A 88 6.53 -5.12 1.63
C GLY A 88 6.73 -6.20 0.56
N GLY A 89 6.31 -5.98 -0.68
CA GLY A 89 6.56 -6.83 -1.85
C GLY A 89 5.94 -8.22 -1.73
N THR A 90 6.61 -9.14 -1.08
CA THR A 90 6.16 -10.53 -0.93
C THR A 90 5.42 -10.77 0.37
N GLN A 91 4.52 -11.76 0.36
CA GLN A 91 3.77 -12.16 1.55
C GLN A 91 4.72 -12.65 2.66
N SER A 92 4.71 -11.95 3.80
CA SER A 92 5.42 -12.39 5.00
C SER A 92 4.70 -13.55 5.67
N LYS A 93 5.46 -14.57 6.09
CA LYS A 93 4.91 -15.67 6.90
C LYS A 93 4.70 -15.22 8.33
N LEU A 94 3.64 -15.71 8.96
CA LEU A 94 3.44 -15.51 10.39
C LEU A 94 4.59 -16.18 11.16
N ALA A 95 5.25 -15.42 12.01
CA ALA A 95 6.25 -15.97 12.92
C ALA A 95 5.57 -16.88 13.96
N VAL A 96 6.19 -18.01 14.22
CA VAL A 96 5.72 -18.96 15.23
C VAL A 96 6.71 -18.93 16.39
N ALA A 97 6.21 -18.81 17.61
CA ALA A 97 7.05 -18.84 18.80
C ALA A 97 7.78 -20.20 18.93
N PRO A 98 9.05 -20.22 19.35
CA PRO A 98 9.79 -21.45 19.54
C PRO A 98 9.20 -22.34 20.64
N LYS A 99 8.51 -21.71 21.60
CA LYS A 99 7.73 -22.39 22.66
C LYS A 99 6.28 -21.94 22.59
N PRO A 100 5.30 -22.87 22.59
CA PRO A 100 3.90 -22.51 22.62
C PRO A 100 3.49 -21.82 23.93
N PRO A 101 2.48 -20.95 23.94
CA PRO A 101 1.68 -20.54 22.78
C PRO A 101 2.34 -19.46 21.93
N THR A 102 1.98 -19.37 20.65
CA THR A 102 2.22 -18.18 19.83
C THR A 102 1.15 -17.15 20.13
N ILE A 103 1.54 -15.99 20.63
CA ILE A 103 0.61 -14.90 20.95
C ILE A 103 0.67 -13.86 19.83
N ILE A 104 -0.48 -13.53 19.25
CA ILE A 104 -0.63 -12.52 18.19
C ILE A 104 -1.57 -11.44 18.70
N MET A 105 -1.07 -10.21 18.83
CA MET A 105 -1.87 -9.05 19.23
C MET A 105 -2.22 -8.22 18.00
N LEU A 106 -3.52 -7.97 17.79
CA LEU A 106 -4.01 -7.07 16.74
C LEU A 106 -4.22 -5.68 17.32
N VAL A 107 -3.50 -4.70 16.78
CA VAL A 107 -3.52 -3.31 17.24
C VAL A 107 -4.03 -2.41 16.11
N GLY A 108 -4.80 -1.39 16.46
CA GLY A 108 -5.31 -0.41 15.49
C GLY A 108 -6.43 0.43 16.07
N LEU A 109 -6.82 1.49 15.35
CA LEU A 109 -7.92 2.38 15.73
C LEU A 109 -9.28 1.67 15.68
N GLN A 110 -10.30 2.30 16.24
CA GLN A 110 -11.68 1.83 16.12
C GLN A 110 -12.09 1.78 14.65
N GLY A 111 -12.80 0.73 14.24
CA GLY A 111 -13.19 0.54 12.84
C GLY A 111 -12.10 0.00 11.90
N ALA A 112 -10.85 -0.17 12.36
CA ALA A 112 -9.75 -0.69 11.53
C ALA A 112 -9.88 -2.19 11.15
N GLY A 113 -10.96 -2.86 11.55
CA GLY A 113 -11.21 -4.25 11.19
C GLY A 113 -10.48 -5.30 12.04
N LYS A 114 -10.01 -4.96 13.25
CA LYS A 114 -9.31 -5.88 14.15
C LYS A 114 -10.08 -7.17 14.40
N THR A 115 -11.34 -7.07 14.81
CA THR A 115 -12.21 -8.22 15.11
C THR A 115 -12.43 -9.10 13.88
N THR A 116 -12.70 -8.48 12.72
CA THR A 116 -12.85 -9.18 11.45
C THR A 116 -11.56 -9.91 11.06
N THR A 117 -10.41 -9.25 11.22
CA THR A 117 -9.09 -9.82 10.96
C THR A 117 -8.79 -10.99 11.90
N ALA A 118 -9.11 -10.85 13.18
CA ALA A 118 -8.97 -11.94 14.17
C ALA A 118 -9.75 -13.19 13.74
N GLY A 119 -11.02 -13.04 13.37
CA GLY A 119 -11.85 -14.15 12.89
C GLY A 119 -11.30 -14.81 11.61
N LYS A 120 -10.90 -14.00 10.65
CA LYS A 120 -10.29 -14.50 9.39
C LYS A 120 -8.97 -15.23 9.66
N LEU A 121 -8.11 -14.68 10.52
CA LEU A 121 -6.84 -15.28 10.90
C LEU A 121 -7.04 -16.60 11.65
N ALA A 122 -7.98 -16.67 12.58
CA ALA A 122 -8.32 -17.90 13.28
C ALA A 122 -8.80 -18.98 12.32
N ASN A 123 -9.67 -18.63 11.36
CA ASN A 123 -10.12 -19.57 10.33
C ASN A 123 -8.96 -20.08 9.44
N TYR A 124 -8.08 -19.18 9.03
CA TYR A 124 -6.88 -19.53 8.28
C TYR A 124 -5.97 -20.51 9.05
N LEU A 125 -5.71 -20.23 10.35
CA LEU A 125 -4.90 -21.09 11.20
C LEU A 125 -5.57 -22.45 11.45
N LYS A 126 -6.90 -22.47 11.63
CA LYS A 126 -7.69 -23.70 11.76
C LYS A 126 -7.58 -24.60 10.52
N ARG A 127 -7.64 -24.02 9.32
CA ARG A 127 -7.41 -24.74 8.05
C ARG A 127 -6.00 -25.35 7.97
N LYS A 128 -5.00 -24.70 8.63
CA LYS A 128 -3.63 -25.23 8.78
C LYS A 128 -3.47 -26.19 9.97
N LYS A 129 -4.56 -26.76 10.48
CA LYS A 129 -4.58 -27.71 11.60
C LYS A 129 -3.97 -27.15 12.91
N LYS A 130 -3.98 -25.82 13.10
CA LYS A 130 -3.62 -25.16 14.35
C LYS A 130 -4.87 -24.99 15.22
N ARG A 131 -4.67 -24.77 16.51
CA ARG A 131 -5.73 -24.55 17.52
C ARG A 131 -5.73 -23.09 17.98
N PRO A 132 -6.32 -22.15 17.23
CA PRO A 132 -6.38 -20.75 17.63
C PRO A 132 -7.37 -20.55 18.77
N LEU A 133 -6.98 -19.77 19.77
CA LEU A 133 -7.85 -19.22 20.82
C LEU A 133 -8.01 -17.73 20.55
N LEU A 134 -9.24 -17.27 20.46
CA LEU A 134 -9.54 -15.83 20.36
C LEU A 134 -9.78 -15.27 21.75
N VAL A 135 -9.11 -14.20 22.08
CA VAL A 135 -9.28 -13.46 23.33
C VAL A 135 -9.69 -12.03 22.98
N ALA A 136 -10.74 -11.54 23.62
CA ALA A 136 -11.18 -10.15 23.51
C ALA A 136 -11.06 -9.49 24.87
N GLU A 137 -10.49 -8.29 24.94
CA GLU A 137 -10.54 -7.46 26.14
C GLU A 137 -11.94 -6.83 26.22
N ILE A 138 -12.73 -7.29 27.18
CA ILE A 138 -14.04 -6.73 27.50
C ILE A 138 -13.85 -5.69 28.60
N GLY A 139 -13.65 -4.43 28.25
CA GLY A 139 -13.48 -3.45 29.34
C GLY A 139 -13.34 -1.99 28.96
N ARG A 140 -13.23 -1.64 27.69
CA ARG A 140 -13.06 -0.24 27.27
C ARG A 140 -13.96 0.20 26.11
N ALA A 141 -15.12 -0.41 25.97
CA ALA A 141 -16.12 0.00 24.97
C ALA A 141 -17.13 1.03 25.50
N HIS A 142 -16.88 1.62 26.67
CA HIS A 142 -17.72 2.66 27.23
C HIS A 142 -16.87 3.86 27.64
N VAL A 143 -16.59 4.73 26.70
CA VAL A 143 -16.48 6.18 26.88
C VAL A 143 -17.09 6.83 25.65
#